data_746f055215a87bc59996c146fbf53b2a
#
_entry.id   746f055215a87bc59996c146fbf53b2a
#
_cell.length_a   1.000
_cell.length_b   1.000
_cell.length_c   1.000
_cell.angle_alpha   90.00
_cell.angle_beta   90.00
_cell.angle_gamma   90.00
#
_symmetry.space_group_name_H-M   'P 1'
#
loop_
_entity.id
_entity.type
_entity.pdbx_description
1 polymer ?
#
loop_
_entity_poly.entity_id
_entity_poly.type
_entity_poly.pdbx_seq_one_letter_code
_entity_poly.pdbx_strand_id
1 'polypeptide(L)'
;MHKNLDIKQDEFCFNLDTINERATLIMNSKEQIICEKLKSLLRFGIRTTRYKDIFDIYYLINNTDINKGFLLKILKLLIIDDETMREKSIIDIKTNLEVILNNSIFKRNLATARNNWLEIPANDVIKNILDYLLSLELIEV
;
A
#
# COMPACT_ATOMS: atom_id res chain seq x y z
N MET A 1 -3.86 8.44 -11.49
CA MET A 1 -4.40 8.56 -11.11
C MET A 1 -4.79 8.62 -10.24
N HIS A 2 -5.06 8.62 -9.78
CA HIS A 2 -5.63 8.55 -9.13
C HIS A 2 -6.34 9.04 -8.56
N LYS A 3 -6.89 9.00 -8.19
CA LYS A 3 -7.61 9.64 -7.90
C LYS A 3 -8.26 9.52 -6.82
N ASN A 4 -9.10 9.52 -6.39
CA ASN A 4 -9.83 9.49 -5.36
C ASN A 4 -10.16 8.24 -4.88
N LEU A 5 -9.58 7.79 -3.94
CA LEU A 5 -9.78 6.54 -3.44
C LEU A 5 -10.96 6.45 -2.58
N ASP A 6 -11.38 7.51 -2.15
CA ASP A 6 -12.35 7.45 -1.18
C ASP A 6 -13.65 7.01 -1.66
N ILE A 7 -13.90 7.05 -2.67
CA ILE A 7 -15.05 6.84 -3.05
C ILE A 7 -15.43 5.66 -3.19
N LYS A 8 -16.09 5.24 -3.47
CA LYS A 8 -16.51 4.19 -3.83
C LYS A 8 -15.60 3.78 -4.70
N GLN A 9 -14.63 3.19 -4.32
CA GLN A 9 -13.59 2.83 -5.09
C GLN A 9 -13.99 2.12 -6.24
N ASP A 10 -15.02 1.52 -6.23
CA ASP A 10 -15.44 0.81 -7.37
C ASP A 10 -15.56 1.73 -8.51
N GLU A 11 -15.70 2.96 -8.26
CA GLU A 11 -15.87 3.86 -9.32
C GLU A 11 -14.64 4.28 -10.00
N PHE A 12 -13.53 3.84 -9.54
CA PHE A 12 -12.31 4.18 -10.19
C PHE A 12 -12.27 3.59 -11.55
N CYS A 13 -13.09 2.60 -11.79
CA CYS A 13 -12.95 1.85 -13.00
C CYS A 13 -13.91 2.21 -14.07
N PHE A 14 -14.68 3.24 -13.80
CA PHE A 14 -15.67 3.42 -14.68
C PHE A 14 -15.38 3.87 -16.00
N ASN A 15 -14.35 4.33 -16.34
CA ASN A 15 -14.16 4.77 -17.63
C ASN A 15 -13.80 3.78 -18.60
N LEU A 16 -13.89 2.52 -18.35
CA LEU A 16 -13.36 1.60 -19.23
C LEU A 16 -14.32 1.07 -20.18
N ASP A 17 -13.84 0.57 -21.25
CA ASP A 17 -14.73 -0.04 -22.20
C ASP A 17 -15.01 -1.43 -21.70
N THR A 18 -15.96 -2.07 -22.28
CA THR A 18 -16.43 -3.34 -21.84
C THR A 18 -15.43 -4.43 -21.94
N ILE A 19 -14.56 -4.36 -22.88
CA ILE A 19 -13.59 -5.41 -23.09
C ILE A 19 -12.68 -5.59 -21.94
N ASN A 20 -12.20 -4.50 -21.38
CA ASN A 20 -11.25 -4.56 -20.32
C ASN A 20 -11.88 -4.37 -18.95
N GLU A 21 -13.16 -4.29 -18.90
CA GLU A 21 -13.84 -3.96 -17.68
C GLU A 21 -13.47 -4.86 -16.53
N ARG A 22 -13.48 -6.17 -16.77
CA ARG A 22 -13.17 -7.09 -15.74
C ARG A 22 -11.76 -6.98 -15.26
N ALA A 23 -10.82 -6.95 -16.17
CA ALA A 23 -9.42 -6.83 -15.81
C ALA A 23 -9.18 -5.53 -15.06
N THR A 24 -9.86 -4.48 -15.49
CA THR A 24 -9.66 -3.20 -14.85
C THR A 24 -10.23 -3.17 -13.45
N LEU A 25 -11.36 -3.81 -13.23
CA LEU A 25 -11.91 -3.87 -11.88
C LEU A 25 -10.95 -4.59 -10.95
N ILE A 26 -10.32 -5.64 -11.43
CA ILE A 26 -9.37 -6.35 -10.61
C ILE A 26 -8.15 -5.47 -10.36
N MET A 27 -7.67 -4.79 -11.38
CA MET A 27 -6.48 -3.97 -11.25
C MET A 27 -6.70 -2.75 -10.39
N ASN A 28 -7.95 -2.33 -10.23
CA ASN A 28 -8.24 -1.17 -9.41
C ASN A 28 -8.92 -1.52 -8.10
N SER A 29 -8.81 -2.77 -7.67
CA SER A 29 -9.35 -3.16 -6.39
C SER A 29 -8.55 -2.49 -5.27
N LYS A 30 -9.12 -2.45 -4.09
CA LYS A 30 -8.44 -1.89 -2.92
C LYS A 30 -7.13 -2.62 -2.68
N GLU A 31 -7.16 -3.94 -2.84
CA GLU A 31 -5.98 -4.76 -2.62
C GLU A 31 -4.89 -4.42 -3.63
N GLN A 32 -5.27 -4.22 -4.89
CA GLN A 32 -4.32 -3.86 -5.93
C GLN A 32 -3.71 -2.48 -5.63
N ILE A 33 -4.53 -1.54 -5.23
CA ILE A 33 -4.06 -0.20 -4.92
C ILE A 33 -3.04 -0.22 -3.78
N ILE A 34 -3.33 -0.97 -2.73
CA ILE A 34 -2.40 -1.10 -1.62
C ILE A 34 -1.07 -1.68 -2.10
N CYS A 35 -1.13 -2.73 -2.91
CA CYS A 35 0.08 -3.39 -3.38
C CYS A 35 0.91 -2.49 -4.28
N GLU A 36 0.28 -1.72 -5.15
CA GLU A 36 1.00 -0.80 -6.02
C GLU A 36 1.70 0.28 -5.21
N LYS A 37 1.03 0.79 -4.18
CA LYS A 37 1.63 1.81 -3.34
C LYS A 37 2.78 1.24 -2.51
N LEU A 38 2.64 0.03 -1.99
CA LEU A 38 3.72 -0.62 -1.26
C LEU A 38 4.91 -0.88 -2.17
N LYS A 39 4.66 -1.33 -3.39
CA LYS A 39 5.72 -1.58 -4.35
C LYS A 39 6.50 -0.30 -4.63
N SER A 40 5.80 0.79 -4.82
CA SER A 40 6.44 2.08 -5.08
C SER A 40 7.28 2.53 -3.88
N LEU A 41 6.77 2.38 -2.67
CA LEU A 41 7.52 2.75 -1.49
C LEU A 41 8.79 1.91 -1.35
N LEU A 42 8.69 0.62 -1.60
CA LEU A 42 9.84 -0.26 -1.50
C LEU A 42 10.88 0.06 -2.58
N ARG A 43 10.41 0.42 -3.77
CA ARG A 43 11.32 0.70 -4.88
C ARG A 43 12.09 2.00 -4.69
N PHE A 44 11.41 3.05 -4.25
CA PHE A 44 12.05 4.35 -4.10
C PHE A 44 12.63 4.59 -2.71
N GLY A 45 12.14 3.87 -1.72
CA GLY A 45 12.69 3.93 -0.38
C GLY A 45 12.57 5.32 0.24
N ILE A 46 13.59 5.72 0.97
CA ILE A 46 13.54 6.99 1.69
C ILE A 46 13.56 8.21 0.76
N ARG A 47 13.80 7.98 -0.52
CA ARG A 47 13.81 9.09 -1.48
C ARG A 47 12.43 9.41 -2.02
N THR A 48 11.43 8.62 -1.67
CA THR A 48 10.09 8.89 -2.17
C THR A 48 9.57 10.18 -1.59
N THR A 49 8.75 10.90 -2.36
CA THR A 49 8.05 12.07 -1.87
C THR A 49 6.56 11.79 -1.84
N ARG A 50 6.17 10.54 -2.01
CA ARG A 50 4.75 10.19 -2.10
C ARG A 50 4.20 9.85 -0.73
N TYR A 51 4.30 10.79 0.21
CA TYR A 51 3.85 10.56 1.57
C TYR A 51 2.34 10.32 1.65
N LYS A 52 1.58 10.87 0.70
CA LYS A 52 0.15 10.64 0.67
C LYS A 52 -0.17 9.16 0.53
N ASP A 53 0.66 8.40 -0.18
CA ASP A 53 0.42 6.97 -0.37
C ASP A 53 0.42 6.22 0.96
N ILE A 54 1.21 6.66 1.91
CA ILE A 54 1.27 6.02 3.22
C ILE A 54 -0.04 6.22 3.95
N PHE A 55 -0.59 7.43 3.90
CA PHE A 55 -1.85 7.71 4.55
C PHE A 55 -3.01 7.01 3.83
N ASP A 56 -2.92 6.87 2.51
CA ASP A 56 -3.92 6.15 1.75
C ASP A 56 -3.93 4.67 2.12
N ILE A 57 -2.75 4.06 2.28
CA ILE A 57 -2.66 2.67 2.71
C ILE A 57 -3.30 2.51 4.09
N TYR A 58 -2.97 3.41 5.00
CA TYR A 58 -3.52 3.37 6.35
C TYR A 58 -5.05 3.46 6.31
N TYR A 59 -5.57 4.38 5.52
CA TYR A 59 -7.01 4.57 5.40
C TYR A 59 -7.68 3.30 4.87
N LEU A 60 -7.14 2.74 3.81
CA LEU A 60 -7.74 1.55 3.19
C LEU A 60 -7.72 0.36 4.14
N ILE A 61 -6.63 0.18 4.86
CA ILE A 61 -6.52 -0.93 5.80
C ILE A 61 -7.54 -0.81 6.92
N ASN A 62 -7.77 0.39 7.41
CA ASN A 62 -8.57 0.57 8.62
C ASN A 62 -10.02 0.95 8.38
N ASN A 63 -10.36 1.36 7.18
CA ASN A 63 -11.71 1.87 6.92
C ASN A 63 -12.43 1.13 5.81
N THR A 64 -11.82 0.13 5.22
CA THR A 64 -12.48 -0.66 4.17
C THR A 64 -12.26 -2.14 4.48
N ASP A 65 -13.01 -2.95 3.78
CA ASP A 65 -12.98 -4.39 4.00
C ASP A 65 -11.98 -5.00 3.05
N ILE A 66 -10.81 -5.36 3.53
CA ILE A 66 -9.75 -5.93 2.72
C ILE A 66 -9.80 -7.44 2.73
N ASN A 67 -9.80 -8.04 1.55
CA ASN A 67 -9.71 -9.48 1.44
C ASN A 67 -8.23 -9.85 1.55
N LYS A 68 -7.81 -10.33 2.69
CA LYS A 68 -6.40 -10.60 2.97
C LYS A 68 -5.83 -11.69 2.07
N GLY A 69 -6.61 -12.70 1.74
CA GLY A 69 -6.14 -13.74 0.83
C GLY A 69 -5.84 -13.20 -0.55
N PHE A 70 -6.70 -12.33 -1.05
CA PHE A 70 -6.50 -11.69 -2.34
C PHE A 70 -5.32 -10.73 -2.29
N LEU A 71 -5.21 -9.98 -1.20
CA LEU A 71 -4.09 -9.07 -1.00
C LEU A 71 -2.76 -9.84 -1.06
N LEU A 72 -2.68 -10.99 -0.40
CA LEU A 72 -1.48 -11.81 -0.42
C LEU A 72 -1.14 -12.28 -1.82
N LYS A 73 -2.16 -12.67 -2.60
CA LYS A 73 -1.92 -13.10 -3.97
C LYS A 73 -1.35 -11.97 -4.81
N ILE A 74 -1.86 -10.78 -4.65
CA ILE A 74 -1.39 -9.64 -5.42
C ILE A 74 0.00 -9.21 -4.97
N LEU A 75 0.27 -9.24 -3.67
CA LEU A 75 1.61 -8.95 -3.16
C LEU A 75 2.62 -9.92 -3.74
N LYS A 76 2.26 -11.19 -3.80
CA LYS A 76 3.15 -12.18 -4.37
C LYS A 76 3.39 -11.87 -5.85
N LEU A 77 2.34 -11.60 -6.58
CA LEU A 77 2.46 -11.36 -8.02
C LEU A 77 3.25 -10.09 -8.33
N LEU A 78 2.98 -9.01 -7.65
CA LEU A 78 3.57 -7.72 -7.98
C LEU A 78 4.94 -7.48 -7.36
N ILE A 79 5.22 -8.09 -6.22
CA ILE A 79 6.46 -7.81 -5.50
C ILE A 79 7.33 -9.05 -5.38
N ILE A 80 6.83 -10.11 -4.81
CA ILE A 80 7.65 -11.28 -4.51
C ILE A 80 8.15 -11.97 -5.79
N ASP A 81 7.26 -12.11 -6.76
CA ASP A 81 7.61 -12.77 -8.02
C ASP A 81 8.25 -11.81 -9.03
N ASP A 82 8.31 -10.52 -8.74
CA ASP A 82 8.88 -9.55 -9.65
C ASP A 82 10.40 -9.57 -9.50
N GLU A 83 11.11 -9.89 -10.57
CA GLU A 83 12.56 -10.01 -10.52
C GLU A 83 13.27 -8.70 -10.25
N THR A 84 12.61 -7.59 -10.49
CA THR A 84 13.23 -6.28 -10.23
C THR A 84 13.10 -5.87 -8.77
N MET A 85 12.34 -6.60 -7.97
CA MET A 85 12.15 -6.29 -6.56
C MET A 85 13.01 -7.23 -5.71
N ARG A 86 13.53 -6.71 -4.61
CA ARG A 86 14.41 -7.49 -3.75
C ARG A 86 13.66 -8.37 -2.77
N GLU A 87 12.45 -7.98 -2.44
CA GLU A 87 11.67 -8.68 -1.44
C GLU A 87 11.15 -10.00 -1.98
N LYS A 88 11.40 -11.07 -1.27
CA LYS A 88 11.01 -12.41 -1.71
C LYS A 88 10.03 -13.09 -0.75
N SER A 89 9.58 -12.37 0.28
CA SER A 89 8.60 -12.88 1.21
C SER A 89 7.88 -11.71 1.87
N ILE A 90 6.81 -12.00 2.58
CA ILE A 90 6.08 -10.96 3.31
C ILE A 90 6.97 -10.37 4.40
N ILE A 91 7.79 -11.22 5.04
CA ILE A 91 8.66 -10.72 6.10
C ILE A 91 9.73 -9.78 5.51
N ASP A 92 10.17 -10.03 4.29
CA ASP A 92 11.11 -9.12 3.62
C ASP A 92 10.44 -7.78 3.34
N ILE A 93 9.19 -7.81 2.89
CA ILE A 93 8.44 -6.59 2.62
C ILE A 93 8.31 -5.78 3.92
N LYS A 94 7.91 -6.44 4.99
CA LYS A 94 7.73 -5.78 6.28
C LYS A 94 9.05 -5.21 6.80
N THR A 95 10.12 -5.99 6.71
CA THR A 95 11.42 -5.58 7.23
C THR A 95 11.96 -4.37 6.45
N ASN A 96 11.89 -4.41 5.14
CA ASN A 96 12.40 -3.32 4.33
C ASN A 96 11.53 -2.07 4.47
N LEU A 97 10.23 -2.24 4.58
CA LEU A 97 9.36 -1.11 4.80
C LEU A 97 9.60 -0.48 6.17
N GLU A 98 9.88 -1.31 7.16
CA GLU A 98 10.17 -0.82 8.51
C GLU A 98 11.41 0.07 8.52
N VAL A 99 12.43 -0.31 7.78
CA VAL A 99 13.64 0.50 7.67
C VAL A 99 13.32 1.86 7.05
N ILE A 100 12.49 1.87 6.00
CA ILE A 100 12.12 3.12 5.34
C ILE A 100 11.31 4.00 6.26
N LEU A 101 10.26 3.44 6.86
CA LEU A 101 9.32 4.24 7.64
C LEU A 101 9.91 4.74 8.95
N ASN A 102 10.91 4.05 9.48
CA ASN A 102 11.54 4.46 10.71
C ASN A 102 12.81 5.29 10.51
N ASN A 103 13.17 5.58 9.25
CA ASN A 103 14.28 6.50 9.00
C ASN A 103 13.88 7.86 9.56
N SER A 104 14.77 8.48 10.33
CA SER A 104 14.41 9.68 11.06
C SER A 104 14.03 10.85 10.16
N ILE A 105 14.71 11.00 9.04
CA ILE A 105 14.40 12.10 8.12
C ILE A 105 13.08 11.83 7.42
N PHE A 106 12.88 10.60 6.97
CA PHE A 106 11.64 10.21 6.32
C PHE A 106 10.46 10.41 7.27
N LYS A 107 10.60 9.97 8.51
CA LYS A 107 9.54 10.06 9.51
C LYS A 107 9.21 11.53 9.81
N ARG A 108 10.22 12.37 9.87
CA ARG A 108 10.00 13.79 10.11
C ARG A 108 9.24 14.41 8.93
N ASN A 109 9.65 14.10 7.72
CA ASN A 109 8.98 14.63 6.53
C ASN A 109 7.54 14.12 6.43
N LEU A 110 7.31 12.87 6.81
CA LEU A 110 5.98 12.31 6.83
C LEU A 110 5.09 13.06 7.84
N ALA A 111 5.64 13.35 9.00
CA ALA A 111 4.87 14.00 10.06
C ALA A 111 4.45 15.43 9.68
N THR A 112 5.25 16.09 8.84
CA THR A 112 4.95 17.46 8.43
C THR A 112 4.33 17.53 7.05
N ALA A 113 4.04 16.41 6.43
CA ALA A 113 3.51 16.40 5.08
C ALA A 113 2.11 16.98 5.04
N ARG A 114 1.86 17.81 4.03
CA ARG A 114 0.54 18.38 3.86
C ARG A 114 -0.49 17.32 3.52
N ASN A 115 0.00 16.16 3.13
CA ASN A 115 -0.89 15.07 2.70
C ASN A 115 -1.41 14.25 3.86
N ASN A 116 -1.15 14.66 5.09
CA ASN A 116 -1.70 13.96 6.25
C ASN A 116 -3.14 14.44 6.45
N TRP A 117 -3.99 14.09 5.51
CA TRP A 117 -5.38 14.50 5.55
C TRP A 117 -6.17 13.79 6.66
N LEU A 118 -5.59 12.74 7.23
CA LEU A 118 -6.24 12.01 8.31
C LEU A 118 -5.92 12.63 9.68
N GLU A 119 -4.92 13.50 9.73
CA GLU A 119 -4.50 14.15 10.97
C GLU A 119 -4.17 13.16 12.07
N ILE A 120 -3.56 12.05 11.70
CA ILE A 120 -3.16 11.02 12.66
C ILE A 120 -1.65 11.10 12.82
N PRO A 121 -1.12 10.95 14.04
CA PRO A 121 0.32 11.01 14.24
C PRO A 121 1.05 10.01 13.36
N ALA A 122 2.16 10.44 12.78
CA ALA A 122 2.92 9.61 11.86
C ALA A 122 3.34 8.28 12.49
N ASN A 123 3.73 8.30 13.76
CA ASN A 123 4.14 7.07 14.44
C ASN A 123 3.01 6.06 14.51
N ASP A 124 1.79 6.52 14.70
CA ASP A 124 0.64 5.63 14.77
C ASP A 124 0.33 5.03 13.41
N VAL A 125 0.47 5.82 12.36
CA VAL A 125 0.26 5.34 11.00
C VAL A 125 1.29 4.26 10.67
N ILE A 126 2.56 4.53 10.96
CA ILE A 126 3.64 3.61 10.69
C ILE A 126 3.44 2.29 11.44
N LYS A 127 3.15 2.37 12.74
CA LYS A 127 2.96 1.19 13.55
C LYS A 127 1.80 0.35 13.02
N ASN A 128 0.72 1.01 12.67
CA ASN A 128 -0.47 0.30 12.19
C ASN A 128 -0.18 -0.46 10.89
N ILE A 129 0.51 0.17 9.95
CA ILE A 129 0.83 -0.47 8.69
C ILE A 129 1.75 -1.67 8.92
N LEU A 130 2.77 -1.52 9.76
CA LEU A 130 3.70 -2.60 10.02
C LEU A 130 3.03 -3.76 10.75
N ASP A 131 2.14 -3.46 11.69
CA ASP A 131 1.40 -4.50 12.39
C ASP A 131 0.47 -5.25 11.43
N TYR A 132 -0.10 -4.54 10.48
CA TYR A 132 -0.96 -5.17 9.49
C TYR A 132 -0.16 -6.15 8.63
N LEU A 133 1.04 -5.75 8.20
CA LEU A 133 1.88 -6.63 7.41
C LEU A 133 2.30 -7.86 8.21
N LEU A 134 2.56 -7.69 9.49
CA LEU A 134 2.88 -8.81 10.35
C LEU A 134 1.71 -9.78 10.41
N SER A 135 0.48 -9.27 10.46
CA SER A 135 -0.69 -10.13 10.49
C SER A 135 -0.83 -10.92 9.18
N LEU A 136 -0.40 -10.34 8.07
CA LEU A 136 -0.43 -11.04 6.79
C LEU A 136 0.57 -12.18 6.78
N GLU A 137 1.71 -11.99 7.41
CA GLU A 137 2.71 -13.03 7.49
C GLU A 137 2.17 -14.27 8.20
N LEU A 138 1.37 -14.07 9.22
CA LEU A 138 0.78 -15.18 9.96
C LEU A 138 -0.21 -15.97 9.11
N ILE A 139 -0.81 -15.33 8.13
CA ILE A 139 -1.76 -16.00 7.26
C ILE A 139 -1.05 -16.71 6.13
N GLU A 140 0.11 -16.22 5.74
CA GLU A 140 0.83 -16.71 4.59
C GLU A 140 1.19 -18.17 4.68
N VAL A 141 1.30 -18.71 5.81
CA VAL A 141 1.71 -20.08 5.99
C VAL A 141 0.82 -21.11 5.28
#